data_3e0b6fb1123fae82a50767435f29f1fe
#
_entry.id   3e0b6fb1123fae82a50767435f29f1fe
#
_cell.length_a   1.000
_cell.length_b   1.000
_cell.length_c   1.000
_cell.angle_alpha   90.00
_cell.angle_beta   90.00
_cell.angle_gamma   90.00
#
_symmetry.space_group_name_H-M   'P 1'
#
loop_
_entity.id
_entity.type
_entity.pdbx_description
1 polymer ?
#
loop_
_entity_poly.entity_id
_entity_poly.type
_entity_poly.pdbx_seq_one_letter_code
_entity_poly.pdbx_strand_id
1 'polypeptide(L)'
;MPLLSDIAARKKCAFFLDPLPKDARILEIGCGSKWVGEYLRKNGWKNYTGLDLVPPADIVGDILQWRSLGLAPQSFDAIIAFELIEHVPCFQECHDLLKPGGTLLLTSPVPEMDWVMLMLEKLKLNQSRTSPHEFLIDFRKAAPHLFHLKQYKRLAGLSQWGVFEKSPAAA
;
A
#
# COMPACT_ATOMS: atom_id res chain seq x y z
N MET A 1 18.31 -2.05 -13.65
CA MET A 1 17.68 -3.26 -14.21
C MET A 1 16.20 -2.98 -14.42
N PRO A 2 15.80 -2.42 -15.58
CA PRO A 2 14.42 -1.96 -15.78
C PRO A 2 13.39 -3.09 -15.89
N LEU A 3 13.75 -4.22 -16.51
CA LEU A 3 12.80 -5.26 -16.91
C LEU A 3 12.04 -5.95 -15.76
N LEU A 4 12.70 -6.27 -14.65
CA LEU A 4 12.04 -6.96 -13.52
C LEU A 4 11.14 -6.02 -12.73
N SER A 5 11.57 -4.76 -12.55
CA SER A 5 10.74 -3.73 -11.90
C SER A 5 9.49 -3.42 -12.73
N ASP A 6 9.62 -3.35 -14.06
CA ASP A 6 8.50 -3.09 -14.96
C ASP A 6 7.48 -4.24 -14.97
N ILE A 7 7.96 -5.49 -14.92
CA ILE A 7 7.08 -6.66 -14.82
C ILE A 7 6.35 -6.67 -13.47
N ALA A 8 7.04 -6.37 -12.38
CA ALA A 8 6.42 -6.30 -11.07
C ALA A 8 5.39 -5.16 -11.00
N ALA A 9 5.71 -3.98 -11.54
CA ALA A 9 4.80 -2.84 -11.60
C ALA A 9 3.54 -3.19 -12.42
N ARG A 10 3.69 -3.77 -13.62
CA ARG A 10 2.55 -4.22 -14.44
C ARG A 10 1.66 -5.23 -13.71
N LYS A 11 2.26 -6.19 -13.01
CA LYS A 11 1.50 -7.16 -12.20
C LYS A 11 0.78 -6.48 -11.03
N LYS A 12 1.39 -5.49 -10.36
CA LYS A 12 0.74 -4.68 -9.32
C LYS A 12 -0.44 -3.89 -9.91
N CYS A 13 -0.26 -3.24 -11.06
CA CYS A 13 -1.34 -2.53 -11.73
C CYS A 13 -2.53 -3.46 -12.03
N ALA A 14 -2.30 -4.58 -12.69
CA ALA A 14 -3.36 -5.52 -13.07
C ALA A 14 -4.09 -6.13 -11.84
N PHE A 15 -3.38 -6.34 -10.74
CA PHE A 15 -3.97 -6.94 -9.54
C PHE A 15 -4.70 -5.95 -8.65
N PHE A 16 -4.16 -4.74 -8.48
CA PHE A 16 -4.66 -3.77 -7.51
C PHE A 16 -5.40 -2.60 -8.14
N LEU A 17 -4.88 -2.05 -9.25
CA LEU A 17 -5.32 -0.76 -9.76
C LEU A 17 -6.41 -0.89 -10.83
N ASP A 18 -6.22 -1.80 -11.79
CA ASP A 18 -7.17 -1.96 -12.88
C ASP A 18 -8.60 -2.33 -12.43
N PRO A 19 -8.80 -3.09 -11.33
CA PRO A 19 -10.13 -3.37 -10.80
C PRO A 19 -10.83 -2.17 -10.14
N LEU A 20 -10.09 -1.08 -9.81
CA LEU A 20 -10.68 0.08 -9.13
C LEU A 20 -11.62 0.86 -10.07
N PRO A 21 -12.78 1.35 -9.58
CA PRO A 21 -13.62 2.28 -10.32
C PRO A 21 -12.85 3.53 -10.74
N LYS A 22 -13.09 4.04 -11.97
CA LYS A 22 -12.34 5.20 -12.51
C LYS A 22 -12.62 6.50 -11.78
N ASP A 23 -13.74 6.60 -11.11
CA ASP A 23 -14.16 7.72 -10.27
C ASP A 23 -13.78 7.57 -8.79
N ALA A 24 -13.18 6.43 -8.41
CA ALA A 24 -12.74 6.18 -7.04
C ALA A 24 -11.80 7.28 -6.54
N ARG A 25 -12.02 7.74 -5.31
CA ARG A 25 -11.11 8.63 -4.60
C ARG A 25 -10.03 7.79 -3.92
N ILE A 26 -8.79 7.94 -4.36
CA ILE A 26 -7.66 7.09 -4.01
C ILE A 26 -6.62 7.90 -3.22
N LEU A 27 -6.18 7.36 -2.07
CA LEU A 27 -5.02 7.84 -1.32
C LEU A 27 -3.90 6.80 -1.46
N GLU A 28 -2.71 7.24 -1.84
CA GLU A 28 -1.49 6.43 -1.73
C GLU A 28 -0.64 6.96 -0.58
N ILE A 29 -0.33 6.10 0.39
CA ILE A 29 0.56 6.39 1.52
C ILE A 29 1.93 5.81 1.19
N GLY A 30 2.98 6.64 1.33
CA GLY A 30 4.33 6.29 0.88
C GLY A 30 4.45 6.32 -0.64
N CYS A 31 3.96 7.40 -1.28
CA CYS A 31 3.87 7.47 -2.75
C CYS A 31 5.23 7.59 -3.45
N GLY A 32 6.30 7.90 -2.73
CA GLY A 32 7.66 7.98 -3.25
C GLY A 32 7.79 8.75 -4.55
N SER A 33 8.19 8.07 -5.62
CA SER A 33 8.33 8.65 -6.96
C SER A 33 7.01 8.93 -7.69
N LYS A 34 5.86 8.62 -7.09
CA LYS A 34 4.49 8.79 -7.65
C LYS A 34 4.19 7.96 -8.90
N TRP A 35 4.89 6.87 -9.13
CA TRP A 35 4.66 6.02 -10.31
C TRP A 35 3.24 5.47 -10.38
N VAL A 36 2.62 5.15 -9.24
CA VAL A 36 1.21 4.72 -9.16
C VAL A 36 0.28 5.84 -9.61
N GLY A 37 0.48 7.06 -9.08
CA GLY A 37 -0.30 8.23 -9.46
C GLY A 37 -0.17 8.57 -10.94
N GLU A 38 1.02 8.43 -11.52
CA GLU A 38 1.24 8.60 -12.96
C GLU A 38 0.49 7.55 -13.77
N TYR A 39 0.58 6.27 -13.36
CA TYR A 39 -0.16 5.19 -13.98
C TYR A 39 -1.68 5.44 -13.94
N LEU A 40 -2.22 5.75 -12.77
CA LEU A 40 -3.64 6.01 -12.58
C LEU A 40 -4.10 7.16 -13.47
N ARG A 41 -3.41 8.29 -13.46
CA ARG A 41 -3.75 9.48 -14.23
C ARG A 41 -3.72 9.20 -15.73
N LYS A 42 -2.68 8.51 -16.23
CA LYS A 42 -2.54 8.11 -17.64
C LYS A 42 -3.68 7.20 -18.09
N ASN A 43 -4.24 6.39 -17.20
CA ASN A 43 -5.30 5.42 -17.50
C ASN A 43 -6.70 5.89 -17.08
N GLY A 44 -6.89 7.20 -16.78
CA GLY A 44 -8.19 7.84 -16.66
C GLY A 44 -8.76 7.96 -15.24
N TRP A 45 -8.03 7.62 -14.18
CA TRP A 45 -8.41 7.98 -12.80
C TRP A 45 -8.07 9.45 -12.54
N LYS A 46 -9.01 10.19 -11.95
CA LYS A 46 -8.89 11.64 -11.73
C LYS A 46 -8.68 12.02 -10.25
N ASN A 47 -9.10 11.16 -9.34
CA ASN A 47 -9.20 11.48 -7.91
C ASN A 47 -8.12 10.74 -7.11
N TYR A 48 -6.85 10.99 -7.43
CA TYR A 48 -5.70 10.44 -6.74
C TYR A 48 -5.00 11.51 -5.89
N THR A 49 -4.58 11.12 -4.69
CA THR A 49 -3.75 11.92 -3.79
C THR A 49 -2.59 11.03 -3.29
N GLY A 50 -1.37 11.50 -3.47
CA GLY A 50 -0.17 10.86 -2.92
C GLY A 50 0.29 11.55 -1.64
N LEU A 51 0.49 10.79 -0.58
CA LEU A 51 1.04 11.23 0.71
C LEU A 51 2.40 10.58 0.95
N ASP A 52 3.37 11.34 1.40
CA ASP A 52 4.69 10.85 1.79
C ASP A 52 5.32 11.82 2.82
N LEU A 53 6.36 11.39 3.52
CA LEU A 53 7.13 12.25 4.42
C LEU A 53 7.92 13.34 3.70
N VAL A 54 8.17 13.15 2.39
CA VAL A 54 9.01 14.03 1.57
C VAL A 54 8.40 14.33 0.21
N PRO A 55 8.77 15.45 -0.44
CA PRO A 55 8.42 15.71 -1.84
C PRO A 55 8.94 14.59 -2.78
N PRO A 56 8.26 14.34 -3.90
CA PRO A 56 7.24 15.16 -4.58
C PRO A 56 5.77 14.81 -4.27
N ALA A 57 5.45 14.36 -3.05
CA ALA A 57 4.08 14.01 -2.66
C ALA A 57 3.10 15.19 -2.84
N ASP A 58 1.81 14.91 -3.04
CA ASP A 58 0.75 15.93 -3.08
C ASP A 58 0.50 16.49 -1.67
N ILE A 59 0.62 15.61 -0.66
CA ILE A 59 0.60 15.97 0.76
C ILE A 59 1.91 15.49 1.38
N VAL A 60 2.69 16.40 1.96
CA VAL A 60 3.91 16.06 2.68
C VAL A 60 3.60 16.02 4.17
N GLY A 61 3.74 14.85 4.79
CA GLY A 61 3.48 14.67 6.21
C GLY A 61 3.38 13.22 6.65
N ASP A 62 3.23 13.01 7.97
CA ASP A 62 3.12 11.71 8.58
C ASP A 62 1.65 11.24 8.61
N ILE A 63 1.37 10.06 8.08
CA ILE A 63 0.04 9.46 8.09
C ILE A 63 -0.53 9.31 9.51
N LEU A 64 0.31 9.07 10.50
CA LEU A 64 -0.12 8.98 11.90
C LEU A 64 -0.73 10.30 12.42
N GLN A 65 -0.44 11.40 11.74
CA GLN A 65 -0.98 12.74 12.01
C GLN A 65 -2.02 13.18 10.98
N TRP A 66 -2.68 12.28 10.28
CA TRP A 66 -3.56 12.55 9.14
C TRP A 66 -4.60 13.66 9.38
N ARG A 67 -5.07 13.83 10.63
CA ARG A 67 -6.05 14.88 11.00
C ARG A 67 -5.48 16.28 10.82
N SER A 68 -4.20 16.47 11.09
CA SER A 68 -3.50 17.75 10.89
C SER A 68 -3.17 18.04 9.43
N LEU A 69 -3.21 17.03 8.57
CA LEU A 69 -2.94 17.15 7.13
C LEU A 69 -4.19 17.54 6.31
N GLY A 70 -5.32 17.80 6.96
CA GLY A 70 -6.57 18.18 6.31
C GLY A 70 -7.27 17.03 5.59
N LEU A 71 -6.89 15.79 5.86
CA LEU A 71 -7.60 14.61 5.35
C LEU A 71 -8.93 14.43 6.11
N ALA A 72 -10.01 14.21 5.37
CA ALA A 72 -11.32 13.97 5.98
C ALA A 72 -11.52 12.48 6.27
N PRO A 73 -12.13 12.11 7.42
CA PRO A 73 -12.48 10.73 7.70
C PRO A 73 -13.48 10.20 6.67
N GLN A 74 -13.47 8.89 6.45
CA GLN A 74 -14.39 8.18 5.57
C GLN A 74 -14.54 8.84 4.19
N SER A 75 -13.43 9.30 3.61
CA SER A 75 -13.45 10.07 2.38
C SER A 75 -12.83 9.37 1.17
N PHE A 76 -12.14 8.25 1.38
CA PHE A 76 -11.47 7.51 0.31
C PHE A 76 -12.19 6.19 0.01
N ASP A 77 -12.30 5.85 -1.26
CA ASP A 77 -12.83 4.57 -1.74
C ASP A 77 -11.75 3.49 -1.70
N ALA A 78 -10.49 3.89 -1.93
CA ALA A 78 -9.34 2.99 -1.82
C ALA A 78 -8.14 3.70 -1.19
N ILE A 79 -7.38 2.95 -0.38
CA ILE A 79 -6.07 3.36 0.14
C ILE A 79 -5.03 2.35 -0.35
N ILE A 80 -3.90 2.86 -0.84
CA ILE A 80 -2.75 2.09 -1.32
C ILE A 80 -1.60 2.31 -0.34
N ALA A 81 -0.97 1.23 0.13
CA ALA A 81 0.25 1.29 0.93
C ALA A 81 1.17 0.12 0.51
N PHE A 82 2.00 0.37 -0.51
CA PHE A 82 2.91 -0.63 -1.04
C PHE A 82 4.26 -0.56 -0.36
N GLU A 83 4.71 -1.70 0.20
CA GLU A 83 5.98 -1.82 0.94
C GLU A 83 6.12 -0.74 2.04
N LEU A 84 5.04 -0.47 2.77
CA LEU A 84 4.97 0.56 3.81
C LEU A 84 4.65 -0.01 5.19
N ILE A 85 3.69 -0.93 5.26
CA ILE A 85 3.09 -1.37 6.54
C ILE A 85 4.10 -2.04 7.48
N GLU A 86 5.20 -2.56 6.94
CA GLU A 86 6.34 -3.11 7.69
C GLU A 86 7.18 -2.05 8.39
N HIS A 87 7.02 -0.77 8.01
CA HIS A 87 7.69 0.38 8.60
C HIS A 87 6.74 1.19 9.49
N VAL A 88 5.47 1.32 9.07
CA VAL A 88 4.46 2.12 9.74
C VAL A 88 3.15 1.34 9.83
N PRO A 89 2.77 0.78 10.99
CA PRO A 89 1.56 -0.04 11.14
C PRO A 89 0.28 0.82 11.20
N CYS A 90 -0.01 1.60 10.15
CA CYS A 90 -1.10 2.58 10.08
C CYS A 90 -2.47 1.99 9.73
N PHE A 91 -2.81 0.80 10.25
CA PHE A 91 -4.11 0.17 9.97
C PHE A 91 -5.31 0.97 10.49
N GLN A 92 -5.19 1.59 11.67
CA GLN A 92 -6.28 2.38 12.25
C GLN A 92 -6.53 3.65 11.42
N GLU A 93 -5.47 4.33 11.00
CA GLU A 93 -5.53 5.53 10.16
C GLU A 93 -6.19 5.21 8.81
N CYS A 94 -5.78 4.10 8.19
CA CYS A 94 -6.41 3.61 6.95
C CYS A 94 -7.89 3.31 7.15
N HIS A 95 -8.24 2.66 8.27
CA HIS A 95 -9.64 2.37 8.60
C HIS A 95 -10.46 3.65 8.78
N ASP A 96 -9.93 4.63 9.51
CA ASP A 96 -10.63 5.91 9.76
C ASP A 96 -10.86 6.69 8.46
N LEU A 97 -9.89 6.68 7.54
CA LEU A 97 -9.93 7.41 6.27
C LEU A 97 -10.80 6.74 5.20
N LEU A 98 -10.92 5.41 5.21
CA LEU A 98 -11.72 4.67 4.25
C LEU A 98 -13.22 4.85 4.51
N LYS A 99 -13.99 5.01 3.43
CA LYS A 99 -15.45 4.89 3.43
C LYS A 99 -15.89 3.50 3.91
N PRO A 100 -17.14 3.33 4.41
CA PRO A 100 -17.72 2.00 4.59
C PRO A 100 -17.63 1.20 3.28
N GLY A 101 -17.14 -0.04 3.35
CA GLY A 101 -16.91 -0.88 2.18
C GLY A 101 -15.69 -0.48 1.30
N GLY A 102 -14.93 0.54 1.71
CA GLY A 102 -13.70 0.93 1.04
C GLY A 102 -12.59 -0.12 1.17
N THR A 103 -11.62 -0.07 0.28
CA THR A 103 -10.57 -1.09 0.16
C THR A 103 -9.19 -0.58 0.55
N LEU A 104 -8.43 -1.41 1.26
CA LEU A 104 -7.02 -1.20 1.57
C LEU A 104 -6.17 -2.17 0.73
N LEU A 105 -5.25 -1.64 -0.06
CA LEU A 105 -4.40 -2.37 -0.99
C LEU A 105 -2.97 -2.37 -0.46
N LEU A 106 -2.48 -3.54 -0.07
CA LEU A 106 -1.19 -3.69 0.60
C LEU A 106 -0.23 -4.62 -0.17
N THR A 107 1.05 -4.25 -0.17
CA THR A 107 2.14 -5.19 -0.41
C THR A 107 3.16 -5.10 0.71
N SER A 108 3.79 -6.21 1.05
CA SER A 108 4.84 -6.29 2.07
C SER A 108 5.68 -7.55 1.84
N PRO A 109 6.92 -7.64 2.33
CA PRO A 109 7.65 -8.89 2.36
C PRO A 109 6.91 -9.99 3.12
N VAL A 110 7.13 -11.24 2.72
CA VAL A 110 6.63 -12.39 3.47
C VAL A 110 7.49 -12.59 4.72
N PRO A 111 6.91 -12.62 5.95
CA PRO A 111 7.68 -12.67 7.18
C PRO A 111 8.71 -13.81 7.24
N GLU A 112 8.32 -15.01 6.79
CA GLU A 112 9.19 -16.18 6.82
C GLU A 112 10.37 -16.09 5.84
N MET A 113 10.31 -15.16 4.87
CA MET A 113 11.29 -15.02 3.79
C MET A 113 12.17 -13.77 3.92
N ASP A 114 12.05 -12.98 4.99
CA ASP A 114 12.84 -11.76 5.17
C ASP A 114 14.35 -12.01 5.17
N TRP A 115 14.80 -13.15 5.71
CA TRP A 115 16.19 -13.55 5.69
C TRP A 115 16.74 -13.73 4.24
N VAL A 116 15.89 -14.19 3.30
CA VAL A 116 16.26 -14.29 1.88
C VAL A 116 16.45 -12.90 1.28
N MET A 117 15.55 -11.97 1.61
CA MET A 117 15.67 -10.58 1.17
C MET A 117 16.97 -9.96 1.67
N LEU A 118 17.32 -10.16 2.95
CA LEU A 118 18.59 -9.71 3.52
C LEU A 118 19.81 -10.32 2.79
N MET A 119 19.72 -11.57 2.40
CA MET A 119 20.79 -12.24 1.66
C MET A 119 20.93 -11.65 0.24
N LEU A 120 19.82 -11.41 -0.46
CA LEU A 120 19.82 -10.80 -1.79
C LEU A 120 20.36 -9.36 -1.77
N GLU A 121 20.05 -8.59 -0.72
CA GLU A 121 20.59 -7.26 -0.50
C GLU A 121 22.12 -7.29 -0.29
N LYS A 122 22.62 -8.20 0.55
CA LYS A 122 24.06 -8.40 0.77
C LYS A 122 24.80 -8.76 -0.52
N LEU A 123 24.15 -9.54 -1.39
CA LEU A 123 24.69 -9.93 -2.70
C LEU A 123 24.50 -8.84 -3.78
N LYS A 124 23.95 -7.65 -3.42
CA LYS A 124 23.63 -6.55 -4.35
C LYS A 124 22.71 -6.97 -5.53
N LEU A 125 21.93 -8.02 -5.34
CA LEU A 125 20.93 -8.49 -6.31
C LEU A 125 19.57 -7.81 -6.12
N ASN A 126 19.38 -7.14 -4.99
CA ASN A 126 18.22 -6.32 -4.68
C ASN A 126 18.68 -4.95 -4.16
N GLN A 127 17.79 -3.95 -4.20
CA GLN A 127 18.06 -2.64 -3.59
C GLN A 127 18.18 -2.81 -2.08
N SER A 128 19.17 -2.11 -1.49
CA SER A 128 19.28 -2.05 -0.04
C SER A 128 18.07 -1.35 0.54
N ARG A 129 17.51 -1.90 1.62
CA ARG A 129 16.40 -1.27 2.34
C ARG A 129 16.85 0.06 2.96
N THR A 130 15.96 1.02 3.00
CA THR A 130 16.22 2.34 3.59
C THR A 130 16.05 2.35 5.10
N SER A 131 15.28 1.39 5.64
CA SER A 131 15.04 1.23 7.08
C SER A 131 14.79 -0.25 7.43
N PRO A 132 14.99 -0.67 8.70
CA PRO A 132 14.65 -2.01 9.17
C PRO A 132 13.16 -2.28 9.01
N HIS A 133 12.78 -3.55 8.74
CA HIS A 133 11.40 -4.00 8.82
C HIS A 133 11.08 -4.31 10.28
N GLU A 134 10.37 -3.41 10.95
CA GLU A 134 10.04 -3.56 12.37
C GLU A 134 8.74 -4.35 12.59
N PHE A 135 7.83 -4.34 11.59
CA PHE A 135 6.49 -4.88 11.70
C PHE A 135 6.16 -5.85 10.54
N LEU A 136 6.86 -6.98 10.47
CA LEU A 136 6.53 -8.01 9.49
C LEU A 136 5.26 -8.76 9.91
N ILE A 137 4.20 -8.59 9.16
CA ILE A 137 2.87 -9.14 9.44
C ILE A 137 2.46 -10.13 8.35
N ASP A 138 1.99 -11.31 8.72
CA ASP A 138 1.28 -12.19 7.79
C ASP A 138 -0.11 -11.61 7.50
N PHE A 139 -0.37 -11.23 6.25
CA PHE A 139 -1.62 -10.60 5.84
C PHE A 139 -2.87 -11.45 6.12
N ARG A 140 -2.74 -12.77 6.20
CA ARG A 140 -3.82 -13.68 6.56
C ARG A 140 -4.26 -13.55 8.03
N LYS A 141 -3.44 -12.86 8.85
CA LYS A 141 -3.66 -12.62 10.28
C LYS A 141 -3.68 -11.13 10.64
N ALA A 142 -3.54 -10.25 9.61
CA ALA A 142 -3.42 -8.82 9.84
C ALA A 142 -4.77 -8.18 10.20
N ALA A 143 -4.80 -7.43 11.30
CA ALA A 143 -5.89 -6.54 11.72
C ALA A 143 -7.33 -7.05 11.45
N PRO A 144 -7.70 -8.30 11.83
CA PRO A 144 -8.98 -8.92 11.43
C PRO A 144 -10.20 -8.22 12.01
N HIS A 145 -10.04 -7.39 13.04
CA HIS A 145 -11.10 -6.58 13.64
C HIS A 145 -11.38 -5.27 12.88
N LEU A 146 -10.46 -4.83 12.03
CA LEU A 146 -10.59 -3.62 11.21
C LEU A 146 -10.91 -3.95 9.75
N PHE A 147 -10.40 -5.07 9.26
CA PHE A 147 -10.43 -5.41 7.84
C PHE A 147 -10.71 -6.90 7.60
N HIS A 148 -11.41 -7.18 6.50
CA HIS A 148 -11.58 -8.51 5.94
C HIS A 148 -10.67 -8.69 4.73
N LEU A 149 -9.79 -9.69 4.74
CA LEU A 149 -8.95 -10.03 3.60
C LEU A 149 -9.81 -10.65 2.49
N LYS A 150 -9.96 -9.95 1.37
CA LYS A 150 -10.78 -10.37 0.20
C LYS A 150 -9.97 -11.14 -0.82
N GLN A 151 -8.72 -10.69 -1.07
CA GLN A 151 -7.83 -11.34 -2.01
C GLN A 151 -6.42 -11.39 -1.44
N TYR A 152 -5.73 -12.50 -1.68
CA TYR A 152 -4.37 -12.73 -1.24
C TYR A 152 -3.55 -13.38 -2.34
N LYS A 153 -2.31 -12.91 -2.52
CA LYS A 153 -1.37 -13.48 -3.48
C LYS A 153 0.05 -13.43 -2.91
N ARG A 154 0.86 -14.45 -3.18
CA ARG A 154 2.31 -14.39 -3.00
C ARG A 154 2.97 -14.24 -4.37
N LEU A 155 3.90 -13.31 -4.48
CA LEU A 155 4.72 -13.11 -5.67
C LEU A 155 6.11 -13.70 -5.43
N ALA A 156 6.49 -14.69 -6.25
CA ALA A 156 7.77 -15.39 -6.16
C ALA A 156 8.12 -15.91 -4.74
N GLY A 157 7.12 -16.09 -3.87
CA GLY A 157 7.32 -16.49 -2.48
C GLY A 157 7.88 -15.41 -1.56
N LEU A 158 8.32 -14.27 -2.09
CA LEU A 158 9.05 -13.23 -1.34
C LEU A 158 8.17 -12.07 -0.90
N SER A 159 7.18 -11.68 -1.71
CA SER A 159 6.25 -10.59 -1.42
C SER A 159 4.83 -11.12 -1.31
N GLN A 160 4.09 -10.59 -0.35
CA GLN A 160 2.67 -10.84 -0.16
C GLN A 160 1.86 -9.63 -0.57
N TRP A 161 0.73 -9.89 -1.22
CA TRP A 161 -0.20 -8.91 -1.74
C TRP A 161 -1.57 -9.16 -1.16
N GLY A 162 -2.21 -8.13 -0.62
CA GLY A 162 -3.51 -8.22 0.00
C GLY A 162 -4.46 -7.13 -0.44
N VAL A 163 -5.69 -7.50 -0.76
CA VAL A 163 -6.83 -6.61 -0.90
C VAL A 163 -7.72 -6.82 0.31
N PHE A 164 -7.87 -5.79 1.10
CA PHE A 164 -8.67 -5.81 2.32
C PHE A 164 -9.88 -4.90 2.16
N GLU A 165 -11.02 -5.31 2.68
CA GLU A 165 -12.22 -4.49 2.75
C GLU A 165 -12.42 -4.01 4.19
N LYS A 166 -12.76 -2.74 4.37
CA LYS A 166 -13.06 -2.17 5.68
C LYS A 166 -14.23 -2.91 6.31
N SER A 167 -14.02 -3.43 7.52
CA SER A 167 -15.10 -4.04 8.30
C SER A 167 -16.21 -3.01 8.60
N PRO A 168 -17.48 -3.40 8.57
CA PRO A 168 -18.55 -2.54 9.04
C PRO A 168 -18.26 -2.11 10.48
N ALA A 169 -18.65 -0.89 10.84
CA ALA A 169 -18.60 -0.47 12.23
C ALA A 169 -19.40 -1.49 13.08
N ALA A 170 -18.81 -1.92 14.20
CA ALA A 170 -19.54 -2.72 15.16
C ALA A 170 -20.78 -1.93 15.60
N ALA A 171 -21.97 -2.53 15.41
CA ALA A 171 -23.24 -1.92 15.79
C ALA A 171 -23.38 -1.80 17.30
#